data_e97df32b3ddf49396154e7fe32b37459
#
_entry.id   e97df32b3ddf49396154e7fe32b37459
#
_cell.length_a   1.000
_cell.length_b   1.000
_cell.length_c   1.000
_cell.angle_alpha   90.00
_cell.angle_beta   90.00
_cell.angle_gamma   90.00
#
_symmetry.space_group_name_H-M   'P 1'
#
loop_
_entity.id
_entity.type
_entity.pdbx_description
1 polymer ?
#
loop_
_entity_poly.entity_id
_entity_poly.type
_entity_poly.pdbx_seq_one_letter_code
_entity_poly.pdbx_strand_id
1 'polypeptide(L)'
;MVAQHVNESSIEVRPMSVHIGAEISGVDLSHPLDPAAVADIWAALLRWKVVFFRGQELDHAAHVSMARQFGTPTPGHVVFGGHQEYPEIYSIAKHRTANSTKTPPTIRPWTGWHTDITAAINPPRQSILRSDVVPPYGGDTQWVNL
;
A
#
# COMPACT_ATOMS: atom_id res chain seq x y z
N MET A 1 35.31 3.91 23.29
CA MET A 1 33.85 4.04 23.33
C MET A 1 33.43 4.72 22.04
N VAL A 2 32.98 3.93 21.06
CA VAL A 2 32.49 4.47 19.77
C VAL A 2 31.02 4.84 20.03
N ALA A 3 30.71 6.13 19.97
CA ALA A 3 29.33 6.60 20.00
C ALA A 3 28.62 6.01 18.78
N GLN A 4 27.68 5.10 19.00
CA GLN A 4 26.71 4.73 17.98
C GLN A 4 25.83 5.97 17.74
N HIS A 5 26.04 6.65 16.61
CA HIS A 5 25.04 7.56 16.10
C HIS A 5 23.79 6.72 15.81
N VAL A 6 22.85 6.74 16.73
CA VAL A 6 21.47 6.35 16.44
C VAL A 6 21.00 7.41 15.45
N ASN A 7 20.89 7.04 14.19
CA ASN A 7 20.28 7.88 13.18
C ASN A 7 18.79 7.93 13.56
N GLU A 8 18.37 9.00 14.23
CA GLU A 8 16.95 9.21 14.52
C GLU A 8 16.23 9.33 13.19
N SER A 9 15.29 8.43 12.94
CA SER A 9 14.44 8.47 11.77
C SER A 9 13.69 9.80 11.71
N SER A 10 13.60 10.39 10.52
CA SER A 10 12.91 11.66 10.29
C SER A 10 11.39 11.51 10.19
N ILE A 11 10.84 10.30 10.38
CA ILE A 11 9.39 10.09 10.27
C ILE A 11 8.66 10.52 11.54
N GLU A 12 7.47 11.08 11.35
CA GLU A 12 6.52 11.31 12.42
C GLU A 12 5.34 10.35 12.25
N VAL A 13 4.95 9.67 13.33
CA VAL A 13 3.83 8.72 13.35
C VAL A 13 2.72 9.28 14.23
N ARG A 14 1.60 9.68 13.64
CA ARG A 14 0.44 10.24 14.32
C ARG A 14 -0.72 9.24 14.32
N PRO A 15 -1.11 8.68 15.48
CA PRO A 15 -2.28 7.81 15.58
C PRO A 15 -3.56 8.51 15.13
N MET A 16 -4.39 7.83 14.35
CA MET A 16 -5.71 8.31 13.90
C MET A 16 -6.85 7.81 14.79
N SER A 17 -6.62 6.69 15.47
CA SER A 17 -7.57 6.14 16.45
C SER A 17 -6.80 5.42 17.56
N VAL A 18 -7.52 4.87 18.55
CA VAL A 18 -6.91 4.17 19.69
C VAL A 18 -6.28 2.83 19.29
N HIS A 19 -6.87 2.12 18.33
CA HIS A 19 -6.51 0.72 18.05
C HIS A 19 -5.99 0.46 16.64
N ILE A 20 -6.35 1.28 15.66
CA ILE A 20 -6.05 1.06 14.25
C ILE A 20 -5.88 2.38 13.52
N GLY A 21 -4.90 2.41 12.62
CA GLY A 21 -4.65 3.55 11.74
C GLY A 21 -3.70 4.59 12.33
N ALA A 22 -2.67 4.91 11.59
CA ALA A 22 -1.78 6.04 11.85
C ALA A 22 -1.42 6.75 10.54
N GLU A 23 -1.21 8.06 10.63
CA GLU A 23 -0.66 8.85 9.54
C GLU A 23 0.85 9.00 9.73
N ILE A 24 1.60 8.82 8.65
CA ILE A 24 3.06 8.97 8.65
C ILE A 24 3.42 10.16 7.78
N SER A 25 4.27 11.04 8.30
CA SER A 25 4.85 12.19 7.60
C SER A 25 6.37 12.19 7.72
N GLY A 26 7.03 13.12 7.00
CA GLY A 26 8.49 13.23 7.00
C GLY A 26 9.20 12.34 5.98
N VAL A 27 8.47 11.70 5.05
CA VAL A 27 9.04 10.91 3.95
C VAL A 27 8.47 11.31 2.60
N ASP A 28 9.28 11.14 1.57
CA ASP A 28 8.89 11.19 0.16
C ASP A 28 9.02 9.79 -0.43
N LEU A 29 7.88 9.15 -0.68
CA LEU A 29 7.82 7.78 -1.18
C LEU A 29 8.16 7.66 -2.68
N SER A 30 8.32 8.76 -3.38
CA SER A 30 8.76 8.77 -4.79
C SER A 30 10.24 8.42 -4.95
N HIS A 31 11.01 8.46 -3.86
CA HIS A 31 12.43 8.15 -3.79
C HIS A 31 12.73 6.94 -2.88
N PRO A 32 13.89 6.28 -3.04
CA PRO A 32 14.33 5.27 -2.07
C PRO A 32 14.45 5.85 -0.67
N LEU A 33 13.87 5.15 0.30
CA LEU A 33 13.90 5.54 1.70
C LEU A 33 15.20 5.09 2.38
N ASP A 34 15.61 5.83 3.39
CA ASP A 34 16.63 5.37 4.31
C ASP A 34 16.20 4.06 5.00
N PRO A 35 17.08 3.08 5.18
CA PRO A 35 16.75 1.82 5.86
C PRO A 35 16.15 2.00 7.26
N ALA A 36 16.52 3.04 7.98
CA ALA A 36 15.90 3.35 9.27
C ALA A 36 14.43 3.77 9.12
N ALA A 37 14.13 4.62 8.13
CA ALA A 37 12.76 5.01 7.82
C ALA A 37 11.89 3.81 7.39
N VAL A 38 12.44 2.89 6.59
CA VAL A 38 11.75 1.63 6.23
C VAL A 38 11.44 0.81 7.47
N ALA A 39 12.39 0.66 8.39
CA ALA A 39 12.20 -0.10 9.63
C ALA A 39 11.13 0.53 10.51
N ASP A 40 11.11 1.85 10.64
CA ASP A 40 10.13 2.58 11.46
C ASP A 40 8.73 2.56 10.85
N ILE A 41 8.61 2.70 9.52
CA ILE A 41 7.34 2.51 8.80
C ILE A 41 6.82 1.08 9.05
N TRP A 42 7.70 0.09 8.97
CA TRP A 42 7.33 -1.30 9.26
C TRP A 42 6.86 -1.49 10.70
N ALA A 43 7.56 -0.91 11.67
CA ALA A 43 7.16 -0.95 13.08
C ALA A 43 5.79 -0.25 13.29
N ALA A 44 5.58 0.89 12.65
CA ALA A 44 4.30 1.60 12.68
C ALA A 44 3.16 0.76 12.08
N LEU A 45 3.39 0.10 10.93
CA LEU A 45 2.41 -0.79 10.31
C LEU A 45 2.05 -1.97 11.23
N LEU A 46 3.03 -2.60 11.84
CA LEU A 46 2.79 -3.69 12.80
C LEU A 46 2.01 -3.22 14.03
N ARG A 47 2.26 -2.00 14.50
CA ARG A 47 1.56 -1.42 15.65
C ARG A 47 0.14 -1.00 15.31
N TRP A 48 -0.05 -0.29 14.19
CA TRP A 48 -1.29 0.39 13.84
C TRP A 48 -2.13 -0.34 12.79
N LYS A 49 -1.63 -1.41 12.18
CA LYS A 49 -2.27 -2.29 11.18
C LYS A 49 -2.55 -1.62 9.83
N VAL A 50 -2.80 -0.32 9.82
CA VAL A 50 -2.97 0.51 8.61
C VAL A 50 -2.20 1.79 8.82
N VAL A 51 -1.42 2.20 7.82
CA VAL A 51 -0.71 3.47 7.82
C VAL A 51 -1.02 4.26 6.55
N PHE A 52 -1.08 5.56 6.70
CA PHE A 52 -1.46 6.49 5.64
C PHE A 52 -0.34 7.49 5.39
N PHE A 53 -0.10 7.78 4.12
CA PHE A 53 0.84 8.79 3.66
C PHE A 53 0.07 9.80 2.82
N ARG A 54 0.06 11.07 3.23
CA ARG A 54 -0.64 12.14 2.52
C ARG A 54 0.29 12.85 1.57
N GLY A 55 -0.29 13.40 0.48
CA GLY A 55 0.44 14.27 -0.45
C GLY A 55 1.58 13.57 -1.19
N GLN A 56 1.51 12.26 -1.38
CA GLN A 56 2.52 11.49 -2.11
C GLN A 56 2.17 11.43 -3.60
N GLU A 57 3.08 11.90 -4.44
CA GLU A 57 2.94 11.80 -5.89
C GLU A 57 3.81 10.65 -6.41
N LEU A 58 3.18 9.52 -6.70
CA LEU A 58 3.84 8.32 -7.18
C LEU A 58 3.38 7.99 -8.61
N ASP A 59 4.31 7.80 -9.52
CA ASP A 59 4.04 7.06 -10.74
C ASP A 59 4.06 5.53 -10.48
N HIS A 60 3.89 4.73 -11.51
CA HIS A 60 3.88 3.28 -11.37
C HIS A 60 5.27 2.74 -10.99
N ALA A 61 6.34 3.32 -11.53
CA ALA A 61 7.70 2.91 -11.25
C ALA A 61 8.07 3.18 -9.78
N ALA A 62 7.77 4.39 -9.29
CA ALA A 62 7.98 4.76 -7.89
C ALA A 62 7.15 3.89 -6.94
N HIS A 63 5.87 3.60 -7.28
CA HIS A 63 5.02 2.73 -6.48
C HIS A 63 5.61 1.31 -6.34
N VAL A 64 6.08 0.71 -7.43
CA VAL A 64 6.73 -0.61 -7.40
C VAL A 64 8.08 -0.55 -6.67
N SER A 65 8.86 0.50 -6.89
CA SER A 65 10.14 0.70 -6.21
C SER A 65 9.97 0.81 -4.70
N MET A 66 8.99 1.58 -4.26
CA MET A 66 8.64 1.71 -2.85
C MET A 66 8.20 0.36 -2.27
N ALA A 67 7.32 -0.37 -2.95
CA ALA A 67 6.85 -1.68 -2.50
C ALA A 67 8.01 -2.68 -2.30
N ARG A 68 9.02 -2.65 -3.17
CA ARG A 68 10.20 -3.52 -3.10
C ARG A 68 11.07 -3.30 -1.86
N GLN A 69 10.99 -2.14 -1.23
CA GLN A 69 11.69 -1.87 0.03
C GLN A 69 11.08 -2.61 1.22
N PHE A 70 9.82 -3.04 1.09
CA PHE A 70 9.09 -3.80 2.12
C PHE A 70 8.98 -5.29 1.82
N GLY A 71 9.50 -5.74 0.69
CA GLY A 71 9.50 -7.15 0.30
C GLY A 71 9.39 -7.36 -1.21
N THR A 72 9.20 -8.59 -1.63
CA THR A 72 8.99 -8.93 -3.04
C THR A 72 7.50 -8.76 -3.38
N PRO A 73 7.14 -7.80 -4.25
CA PRO A 73 5.76 -7.63 -4.68
C PRO A 73 5.26 -8.89 -5.41
N THR A 74 4.01 -9.23 -5.22
CA THR A 74 3.37 -10.32 -5.96
C THR A 74 3.05 -9.86 -7.38
N PRO A 75 3.20 -10.72 -8.41
CA PRO A 75 2.67 -10.41 -9.72
C PRO A 75 1.14 -10.33 -9.64
N GLY A 76 0.55 -9.48 -10.42
CA GLY A 76 -0.86 -9.14 -10.51
C GLY A 76 -1.91 -10.09 -9.94
N HIS A 77 -3.15 -9.68 -9.93
CA HIS A 77 -4.22 -10.49 -9.36
C HIS A 77 -4.58 -11.64 -10.30
N VAL A 78 -4.70 -12.86 -9.77
CA VAL A 78 -4.96 -14.11 -10.55
C VAL A 78 -6.23 -14.03 -11.43
N VAL A 79 -7.22 -13.23 -11.03
CA VAL A 79 -8.48 -13.05 -11.78
C VAL A 79 -8.47 -11.76 -12.59
N PHE A 80 -7.90 -10.68 -12.08
CA PHE A 80 -7.98 -9.34 -12.68
C PHE A 80 -6.75 -8.98 -13.50
N GLY A 81 -5.69 -9.80 -13.46
CA GLY A 81 -4.43 -9.51 -14.12
C GLY A 81 -3.66 -8.36 -13.47
N GLY A 82 -2.71 -7.81 -14.19
CA GLY A 82 -1.88 -6.68 -13.78
C GLY A 82 -1.71 -5.68 -14.91
N HIS A 83 -1.05 -4.58 -14.63
CA HIS A 83 -0.63 -3.60 -15.62
C HIS A 83 0.39 -4.24 -16.59
N GLN A 84 0.38 -3.86 -17.86
CA GLN A 84 1.26 -4.50 -18.88
C GLN A 84 2.75 -4.33 -18.57
N GLU A 85 3.16 -3.12 -18.19
CA GLU A 85 4.56 -2.78 -17.91
C GLU A 85 4.92 -2.97 -16.43
N TYR A 86 3.92 -2.96 -15.54
CA TYR A 86 4.09 -3.12 -14.09
C TYR A 86 3.15 -4.20 -13.58
N PRO A 87 3.47 -5.48 -13.82
CA PRO A 87 2.55 -6.58 -13.53
C PRO A 87 2.19 -6.72 -12.04
N GLU A 88 2.97 -6.10 -11.14
CA GLU A 88 2.68 -6.05 -9.72
C GLU A 88 1.52 -5.12 -9.37
N ILE A 89 1.12 -4.23 -10.30
CA ILE A 89 0.03 -3.27 -10.09
C ILE A 89 -1.22 -3.76 -10.78
N TYR A 90 -2.34 -3.72 -10.09
CA TYR A 90 -3.66 -3.87 -10.71
C TYR A 90 -4.61 -2.76 -10.25
N SER A 91 -5.45 -2.31 -11.17
CA SER A 91 -6.44 -1.27 -10.90
C SER A 91 -7.70 -1.88 -10.29
N ILE A 92 -8.22 -1.26 -9.24
CA ILE A 92 -9.53 -1.58 -8.65
C ILE A 92 -10.64 -0.62 -9.10
N ALA A 93 -10.33 0.24 -10.09
CA ALA A 93 -11.30 1.17 -10.66
C ALA A 93 -12.47 0.44 -11.35
N LYS A 94 -13.61 1.12 -11.40
CA LYS A 94 -14.84 0.60 -12.04
C LYS A 94 -14.61 0.23 -13.52
N HIS A 95 -13.75 0.98 -14.21
CA HIS A 95 -13.34 0.73 -15.59
C HIS A 95 -11.88 0.28 -15.60
N ARG A 96 -11.64 -1.01 -15.45
CA ARG A 96 -10.30 -1.61 -15.35
C ARG A 96 -9.60 -1.71 -16.71
N THR A 97 -9.47 -0.61 -17.43
CA THR A 97 -8.79 -0.58 -18.73
C THR A 97 -7.28 -0.80 -18.64
N ALA A 98 -6.69 -0.62 -17.47
CA ALA A 98 -5.26 -0.83 -17.23
C ALA A 98 -4.88 -2.31 -17.10
N ASN A 99 -5.83 -3.21 -16.91
CA ASN A 99 -5.57 -4.63 -16.76
C ASN A 99 -5.64 -5.32 -18.11
N SER A 100 -4.73 -6.25 -18.36
CA SER A 100 -4.55 -6.94 -19.65
C SER A 100 -5.68 -7.90 -20.07
N THR A 101 -6.75 -8.00 -19.33
CA THR A 101 -7.89 -8.87 -19.68
C THR A 101 -8.78 -8.22 -20.72
N LYS A 102 -8.92 -8.86 -21.88
CA LYS A 102 -9.71 -8.40 -23.02
C LYS A 102 -11.22 -8.28 -22.75
N THR A 103 -11.69 -8.80 -21.62
CA THR A 103 -13.10 -8.72 -21.22
C THR A 103 -13.14 -8.24 -19.78
N PRO A 104 -13.64 -7.03 -19.50
CA PRO A 104 -13.81 -6.58 -18.13
C PRO A 104 -14.79 -7.55 -17.45
N PRO A 105 -14.40 -8.18 -16.33
CA PRO A 105 -15.33 -9.01 -15.60
C PRO A 105 -16.51 -8.15 -15.14
N THR A 106 -17.71 -8.61 -15.35
CA THR A 106 -18.95 -8.01 -14.85
C THR A 106 -19.06 -8.20 -13.32
N ILE A 107 -17.94 -8.10 -12.62
CA ILE A 107 -17.87 -8.27 -11.19
C ILE A 107 -18.23 -6.92 -10.56
N ARG A 108 -19.33 -6.91 -9.81
CA ARG A 108 -19.68 -5.78 -8.95
C ARG A 108 -18.53 -5.54 -7.96
N PRO A 109 -18.21 -4.29 -7.62
CA PRO A 109 -17.25 -4.01 -6.56
C PRO A 109 -17.64 -4.82 -5.31
N TRP A 110 -16.70 -5.58 -4.77
CA TRP A 110 -16.92 -6.28 -3.51
C TRP A 110 -16.99 -5.24 -2.40
N THR A 111 -18.10 -5.19 -1.70
CA THR A 111 -18.36 -4.24 -0.60
C THR A 111 -18.35 -4.92 0.76
N GLY A 112 -18.02 -6.20 0.82
CA GLY A 112 -17.96 -6.96 2.07
C GLY A 112 -16.58 -6.86 2.75
N TRP A 113 -16.56 -7.13 4.05
CA TRP A 113 -15.31 -7.27 4.81
C TRP A 113 -14.49 -8.45 4.28
N HIS A 114 -13.22 -8.23 4.02
CA HIS A 114 -12.31 -9.25 3.51
C HIS A 114 -10.86 -8.93 3.88
N THR A 115 -10.00 -9.89 3.70
CA THR A 115 -8.55 -9.72 3.65
C THR A 115 -8.07 -10.16 2.27
N ASP A 116 -7.12 -9.42 1.69
CA ASP A 116 -6.67 -9.68 0.32
C ASP A 116 -5.91 -11.00 0.21
N ILE A 117 -6.24 -11.77 -0.85
CA ILE A 117 -5.50 -12.96 -1.33
C ILE A 117 -5.16 -13.97 -0.22
N THR A 118 -6.01 -14.13 0.78
CA THR A 118 -5.81 -15.09 1.89
C THR A 118 -5.86 -16.56 1.47
N ALA A 119 -6.42 -16.86 0.29
CA ALA A 119 -6.47 -18.21 -0.26
C ALA A 119 -5.12 -18.70 -0.86
N ALA A 120 -4.12 -17.82 -0.99
CA ALA A 120 -2.81 -18.21 -1.47
C ALA A 120 -2.05 -19.03 -0.41
N ILE A 121 -1.22 -19.98 -0.87
CA ILE A 121 -0.34 -20.78 0.03
C ILE A 121 0.60 -19.85 0.82
N ASN A 122 1.14 -18.82 0.15
CA ASN A 122 1.93 -17.77 0.75
C ASN A 122 1.18 -16.43 0.52
N PRO A 123 0.28 -16.06 1.41
CA PRO A 123 -0.48 -14.82 1.25
C PRO A 123 0.44 -13.59 1.39
N PRO A 124 0.15 -12.49 0.71
CA PRO A 124 0.90 -11.25 0.87
C PRO A 124 0.81 -10.77 2.32
N ARG A 125 1.92 -10.25 2.84
CA ARG A 125 2.02 -9.74 4.22
C ARG A 125 1.32 -8.40 4.41
N GLN A 126 1.25 -7.60 3.34
CA GLN A 126 0.59 -6.31 3.29
C GLN A 126 0.13 -6.00 1.86
N SER A 127 -0.81 -5.07 1.76
CA SER A 127 -1.23 -4.45 0.50
C SER A 127 -0.85 -2.98 0.52
N ILE A 128 -0.43 -2.44 -0.61
CA ILE A 128 -0.10 -1.03 -0.78
C ILE A 128 -1.07 -0.45 -1.80
N LEU A 129 -1.93 0.46 -1.34
CA LEU A 129 -2.95 1.09 -2.15
C LEU A 129 -2.56 2.53 -2.45
N ARG A 130 -2.54 2.89 -3.73
CA ARG A 130 -2.39 4.27 -4.19
C ARG A 130 -3.71 4.75 -4.78
N SER A 131 -4.15 5.93 -4.36
CA SER A 131 -5.33 6.57 -4.93
C SER A 131 -4.95 7.44 -6.11
N ASP A 132 -5.48 7.15 -7.30
CA ASP A 132 -5.29 7.98 -8.50
C ASP A 132 -6.35 9.08 -8.58
N VAL A 133 -7.60 8.74 -8.29
CA VAL A 133 -8.72 9.67 -8.29
C VAL A 133 -9.52 9.49 -7.02
N VAL A 134 -9.66 10.57 -6.26
CA VAL A 134 -10.45 10.59 -5.03
C VAL A 134 -11.69 11.44 -5.29
N PRO A 135 -12.91 10.89 -5.14
CA PRO A 135 -14.12 11.68 -5.29
C PRO A 135 -14.24 12.70 -4.15
N PRO A 136 -14.96 13.80 -4.35
CA PRO A 136 -15.13 14.83 -3.31
C PRO A 136 -15.90 14.33 -2.09
N TYR A 137 -16.67 13.23 -2.23
CA TYR A 137 -17.41 12.57 -1.15
C TYR A 137 -17.71 11.11 -1.52
N GLY A 138 -17.80 10.26 -0.51
CA GLY A 138 -18.09 8.82 -0.67
C GLY A 138 -16.91 8.00 -1.19
N GLY A 139 -17.13 6.71 -1.33
CA GLY A 139 -16.10 5.77 -1.76
C GLY A 139 -15.08 5.43 -0.67
N ASP A 140 -15.44 5.66 0.59
CA ASP A 140 -14.57 5.44 1.74
C ASP A 140 -14.19 3.96 1.87
N THR A 141 -12.93 3.72 2.19
CA THR A 141 -12.44 2.39 2.59
C THR A 141 -12.40 2.32 4.12
N GLN A 142 -12.94 1.25 4.66
CA GLN A 142 -12.99 1.02 6.11
C GLN A 142 -12.12 -0.17 6.48
N TRP A 143 -11.50 -0.10 7.65
CA TRP A 143 -10.66 -1.18 8.20
C TRP A 143 -11.13 -1.55 9.60
N VAL A 144 -11.00 -2.83 9.92
CA VAL A 144 -11.27 -3.37 11.26
C VAL A 144 -10.10 -4.24 11.68
N ASN A 145 -9.75 -4.17 12.95
CA ASN A 145 -8.80 -5.10 13.58
C ASN A 145 -9.60 -6.15 14.35
N LEU A 146 -9.40 -7.42 13.98
CA LEU A 146 -10.08 -8.58 14.59
C LEU A 146 -9.25 -9.17 15.73
#